data_0a4efa21c7ef320f0d5aa4c83fed4811
#
_entry.id   0a4efa21c7ef320f0d5aa4c83fed4811
#
_cell.length_a   1.000
_cell.length_b   1.000
_cell.length_c   1.000
_cell.angle_alpha   90.00
_cell.angle_beta   90.00
_cell.angle_gamma   90.00
#
_symmetry.space_group_name_H-M   'P 1'
#
loop_
_entity.id
_entity.type
_entity.pdbx_description
1 polymer ?
#
loop_
_entity_poly.entity_id
_entity_poly.type
_entity_poly.pdbx_seq_one_letter_code
_entity_poly.pdbx_strand_id
1 'polypeptide(L)'
;IVLETGETEVLLTNLCDQEKYKREIFKTLYFMRWKIETSYNQDKNVLQLGEFSGHTLWSIEQDFYATTFVSNLQSIIEKQCEAYLSIKNKIRKHNYQINRTLSIGSMKNRIVLLMLTKEPKIVLLEFQNLFQRHLEPIRNNRNYERRKSKTKQSGKYKAITNYKRVI
;
A
#
# COMPACT_ATOMS: atom_id res chain seq x y z
N ILE A 1 19.52 17.06 -4.32
CA ILE A 1 19.58 15.67 -4.74
C ILE A 1 19.49 15.65 -6.25
N VAL A 2 20.39 14.90 -6.90
CA VAL A 2 20.31 14.66 -8.34
C VAL A 2 19.55 13.35 -8.53
N LEU A 3 18.46 13.40 -9.27
CA LEU A 3 17.64 12.24 -9.61
C LEU A 3 18.30 11.43 -10.74
N GLU A 4 17.86 10.19 -10.94
CA GLU A 4 18.31 9.35 -12.06
C GLU A 4 17.95 9.95 -13.44
N THR A 5 16.95 10.83 -13.47
CA THR A 5 16.56 11.61 -14.67
C THR A 5 17.54 12.75 -15.00
N GLY A 6 18.51 13.04 -14.13
CA GLY A 6 19.41 14.19 -14.23
C GLY A 6 18.84 15.49 -13.67
N GLU A 7 17.59 15.51 -13.24
CA GLU A 7 16.97 16.67 -12.59
C GLU A 7 17.49 16.86 -11.18
N THR A 8 17.60 18.12 -10.76
CA THR A 8 18.06 18.48 -9.41
C THR A 8 16.86 18.87 -8.55
N GLU A 9 16.65 18.16 -7.45
CA GLU A 9 15.69 18.54 -6.42
C GLU A 9 16.39 19.18 -5.24
N VAL A 10 15.82 20.29 -4.76
CA VAL A 10 16.31 21.03 -3.58
C VAL A 10 15.46 20.63 -2.38
N LEU A 11 16.10 20.09 -1.35
CA LEU A 11 15.45 19.71 -0.10
C LEU A 11 15.73 20.77 0.97
N LEU A 12 14.65 21.23 1.63
CA LEU A 12 14.74 22.05 2.82
C LEU A 12 14.47 21.21 4.05
N THR A 13 15.30 21.39 5.09
CA THR A 13 15.21 20.60 6.31
C THR A 13 15.60 21.44 7.52
N ASN A 14 15.04 21.11 8.67
CA ASN A 14 15.45 21.63 9.98
C ASN A 14 16.43 20.67 10.71
N LEU A 15 16.88 19.62 10.09
CA LEU A 15 17.87 18.67 10.62
C LEU A 15 19.27 19.27 10.43
N CYS A 16 19.65 20.21 11.30
CA CYS A 16 20.87 21.03 11.14
C CYS A 16 22.13 20.38 11.69
N ASP A 17 22.02 19.28 12.43
CA ASP A 17 23.17 18.57 13.00
C ASP A 17 23.90 17.76 11.90
N GLN A 18 25.02 18.32 11.40
CA GLN A 18 25.77 17.75 10.29
C GLN A 18 26.56 16.47 10.67
N GLU A 19 26.87 16.29 11.94
CA GLU A 19 27.55 15.06 12.40
C GLU A 19 26.59 13.89 12.43
N LYS A 20 25.35 14.13 12.89
CA LYS A 20 24.30 13.13 12.97
C LYS A 20 23.62 12.87 11.62
N TYR A 21 23.39 13.93 10.83
CA TYR A 21 22.69 13.86 9.56
C TYR A 21 23.61 14.22 8.40
N LYS A 22 24.43 13.24 7.97
CA LYS A 22 25.31 13.40 6.83
C LYS A 22 24.52 13.60 5.53
N ARG A 23 25.08 14.31 4.57
CA ARG A 23 24.42 14.66 3.29
C ARG A 23 23.84 13.43 2.57
N GLU A 24 24.50 12.31 2.63
CA GLU A 24 24.13 11.08 1.94
C GLU A 24 22.80 10.49 2.46
N ILE A 25 22.50 10.69 3.74
CA ILE A 25 21.26 10.16 4.35
C ILE A 25 20.01 10.82 3.79
N PHE A 26 20.11 12.09 3.35
CA PHE A 26 18.94 12.83 2.84
C PHE A 26 18.37 12.25 1.56
N LYS A 27 19.20 11.65 0.70
CA LYS A 27 18.72 10.92 -0.47
C LYS A 27 17.82 9.76 -0.04
N THR A 28 18.26 8.98 0.94
CA THR A 28 17.49 7.83 1.47
C THR A 28 16.21 8.30 2.16
N LEU A 29 16.28 9.33 3.00
CA LEU A 29 15.10 9.89 3.68
C LEU A 29 14.08 10.43 2.68
N TYR A 30 14.53 11.08 1.62
CA TYR A 30 13.66 11.57 0.58
C TYR A 30 12.96 10.43 -0.17
N PHE A 31 13.67 9.38 -0.53
CA PHE A 31 13.03 8.20 -1.15
C PHE A 31 12.06 7.47 -0.24
N MET A 32 12.25 7.54 1.08
CA MET A 32 11.26 6.98 2.01
C MET A 32 9.91 7.71 1.94
N ARG A 33 9.88 8.99 1.55
CA ARG A 33 8.65 9.75 1.32
C ARG A 33 7.79 9.15 0.21
N TRP A 34 8.40 8.61 -0.85
CA TRP A 34 7.69 7.97 -1.95
C TRP A 34 6.86 6.76 -1.54
N LYS A 35 7.18 6.14 -0.42
CA LYS A 35 6.36 5.05 0.13
C LYS A 35 4.95 5.53 0.47
N ILE A 36 4.79 6.77 0.91
CA ILE A 36 3.48 7.36 1.20
C ILE A 36 2.66 7.50 -0.09
N GLU A 37 3.27 7.96 -1.18
CA GLU A 37 2.59 8.10 -2.47
C GLU A 37 2.16 6.73 -3.03
N THR A 38 3.02 5.74 -2.89
CA THR A 38 2.68 4.37 -3.24
C THR A 38 1.52 3.83 -2.39
N SER A 39 1.51 4.14 -1.09
CA SER A 39 0.42 3.75 -0.18
C SER A 39 -0.90 4.42 -0.60
N TYR A 40 -0.90 5.72 -0.88
CA TYR A 40 -2.10 6.41 -1.37
C TYR A 40 -2.62 5.82 -2.69
N ASN A 41 -1.73 5.46 -3.60
CA ASN A 41 -2.13 4.81 -4.84
C ASN A 41 -2.76 3.44 -4.60
N GLN A 42 -2.26 2.68 -3.63
CA GLN A 42 -2.84 1.40 -3.22
C GLN A 42 -4.20 1.59 -2.55
N ASP A 43 -4.31 2.52 -1.61
CA ASP A 43 -5.55 2.80 -0.90
C ASP A 43 -6.64 3.26 -1.87
N LYS A 44 -6.28 4.08 -2.85
CA LYS A 44 -7.23 4.58 -3.87
C LYS A 44 -7.63 3.50 -4.87
N ASN A 45 -6.70 2.70 -5.37
CA ASN A 45 -6.95 1.80 -6.50
C ASN A 45 -7.23 0.36 -6.07
N VAL A 46 -6.65 -0.13 -4.98
CA VAL A 46 -6.84 -1.50 -4.49
C VAL A 46 -7.96 -1.53 -3.46
N LEU A 47 -7.91 -0.63 -2.47
CA LEU A 47 -8.92 -0.56 -1.41
C LEU A 47 -10.14 0.28 -1.79
N GLN A 48 -10.06 1.01 -2.92
CA GLN A 48 -11.16 1.85 -3.39
C GLN A 48 -11.62 2.84 -2.31
N LEU A 49 -10.65 3.49 -1.64
CA LEU A 49 -10.91 4.42 -0.52
C LEU A 49 -11.85 5.58 -0.89
N GLY A 50 -11.95 5.93 -2.17
CA GLY A 50 -12.86 6.97 -2.68
C GLY A 50 -14.23 6.46 -3.10
N GLU A 51 -14.53 5.17 -2.94
CA GLU A 51 -15.82 4.56 -3.26
C GLU A 51 -16.51 4.18 -1.95
N PHE A 52 -17.76 4.62 -1.78
CA PHE A 52 -18.50 4.50 -0.52
C PHE A 52 -19.72 3.63 -0.66
N SER A 53 -20.14 3.00 0.43
CA SER A 53 -21.34 2.16 0.49
C SER A 53 -22.64 2.98 0.61
N GLY A 54 -22.54 4.24 1.01
CA GLY A 54 -23.67 5.14 1.19
C GLY A 54 -23.32 6.60 0.94
N HIS A 55 -24.34 7.47 0.99
CA HIS A 55 -24.21 8.90 0.71
C HIS A 55 -24.28 9.78 1.95
N THR A 56 -24.56 9.22 3.13
CA THR A 56 -24.58 10.00 4.37
C THR A 56 -23.16 10.22 4.88
N LEU A 57 -22.94 11.33 5.59
CA LEU A 57 -21.64 11.60 6.21
C LEU A 57 -21.16 10.42 7.07
N TRP A 58 -22.04 9.85 7.88
CA TRP A 58 -21.77 8.71 8.74
C TRP A 58 -21.30 7.48 7.97
N SER A 59 -21.94 7.16 6.84
CA SER A 59 -21.53 6.01 6.01
C SER A 59 -20.19 6.24 5.33
N ILE A 60 -19.91 7.47 4.91
CA ILE A 60 -18.62 7.85 4.31
C ILE A 60 -17.49 7.73 5.34
N GLU A 61 -17.69 8.28 6.53
CA GLU A 61 -16.72 8.20 7.62
C GLU A 61 -16.49 6.74 8.06
N GLN A 62 -17.54 5.96 8.19
CA GLN A 62 -17.44 4.55 8.54
C GLN A 62 -16.62 3.77 7.52
N ASP A 63 -16.88 3.93 6.24
CA ASP A 63 -16.14 3.27 5.17
C ASP A 63 -14.68 3.69 5.13
N PHE A 64 -14.43 4.99 5.33
CA PHE A 64 -13.07 5.54 5.38
C PHE A 64 -12.26 4.94 6.54
N TYR A 65 -12.80 4.98 7.75
CA TYR A 65 -12.11 4.46 8.92
C TYR A 65 -11.94 2.95 8.88
N ALA A 66 -12.96 2.21 8.43
CA ALA A 66 -12.88 0.77 8.28
C ALA A 66 -11.79 0.38 7.26
N THR A 67 -11.74 1.06 6.12
CA THR A 67 -10.74 0.81 5.08
C THR A 67 -9.33 1.13 5.57
N THR A 68 -9.16 2.28 6.24
CA THR A 68 -7.87 2.69 6.83
C THR A 68 -7.42 1.71 7.91
N PHE A 69 -8.34 1.24 8.76
CA PHE A 69 -8.04 0.26 9.79
C PHE A 69 -7.54 -1.06 9.18
N VAL A 70 -8.23 -1.58 8.16
CA VAL A 70 -7.83 -2.81 7.46
C VAL A 70 -6.46 -2.66 6.80
N SER A 71 -6.19 -1.52 6.15
CA SER A 71 -4.90 -1.21 5.53
C SER A 71 -3.75 -1.21 6.55
N ASN A 72 -3.97 -0.56 7.69
CA ASN A 72 -2.98 -0.49 8.76
C ASN A 72 -2.72 -1.86 9.38
N LEU A 73 -3.77 -2.62 9.68
CA LEU A 73 -3.65 -3.97 10.24
C LEU A 73 -2.92 -4.90 9.27
N GLN A 74 -3.24 -4.84 7.97
CA GLN A 74 -2.54 -5.59 6.94
C GLN A 74 -1.05 -5.26 6.93
N SER A 75 -0.68 -3.99 7.00
CA SER A 75 0.72 -3.55 7.01
C SER A 75 1.47 -4.04 8.25
N ILE A 76 0.82 -4.10 9.41
CA ILE A 76 1.41 -4.64 10.65
C ILE A 76 1.69 -6.14 10.50
N ILE A 77 0.73 -6.90 9.98
CA ILE A 77 0.90 -8.35 9.77
C ILE A 77 1.96 -8.63 8.71
N GLU A 78 1.97 -7.83 7.61
CA GLU A 78 2.97 -7.91 6.57
C GLU A 78 4.38 -7.71 7.12
N LYS A 79 4.57 -6.72 7.99
CA LYS A 79 5.84 -6.46 8.66
C LYS A 79 6.33 -7.65 9.49
N GLN A 80 5.43 -8.36 10.13
CA GLN A 80 5.79 -9.58 10.88
C GLN A 80 6.26 -10.73 9.95
N CYS A 81 5.91 -10.68 8.67
CA CYS A 81 6.37 -11.66 7.67
C CYS A 81 7.74 -11.29 7.03
N GLU A 82 8.32 -10.13 7.33
CA GLU A 82 9.58 -9.66 6.71
C GLU A 82 10.75 -10.63 6.93
N ALA A 83 10.87 -11.21 8.12
CA ALA A 83 11.93 -12.19 8.41
C ALA A 83 11.83 -13.43 7.50
N TYR A 84 10.62 -13.95 7.31
CA TYR A 84 10.36 -15.06 6.39
C TYR A 84 10.70 -14.68 4.94
N LEU A 85 10.27 -13.51 4.49
CA LEU A 85 10.54 -13.00 3.14
C LEU A 85 12.04 -12.84 2.90
N SER A 86 12.79 -12.32 3.87
CA SER A 86 14.24 -12.14 3.74
C SER A 86 14.99 -13.45 3.53
N ILE A 87 14.59 -14.52 4.22
CA ILE A 87 15.15 -15.86 4.05
C ILE A 87 14.79 -16.40 2.66
N LYS A 88 13.52 -16.32 2.26
CA LYS A 88 13.06 -16.82 0.95
C LYS A 88 13.69 -16.08 -0.22
N ASN A 89 13.87 -14.78 -0.11
CA ASN A 89 14.47 -13.96 -1.17
C ASN A 89 15.97 -14.25 -1.39
N LYS A 90 16.69 -14.72 -0.36
CA LYS A 90 18.11 -15.16 -0.51
C LYS A 90 18.26 -16.40 -1.41
N ILE A 91 17.24 -17.24 -1.48
CA ILE A 91 17.29 -18.53 -2.19
C ILE A 91 16.73 -18.39 -3.62
N ARG A 92 15.93 -17.37 -3.88
CA ARG A 92 15.21 -17.19 -5.15
C ARG A 92 15.93 -16.25 -6.12
N LYS A 93 15.73 -16.46 -7.41
CA LYS A 93 16.27 -15.62 -8.49
C LYS A 93 15.78 -14.16 -8.42
N HIS A 94 14.57 -13.94 -7.96
CA HIS A 94 13.93 -12.62 -7.85
C HIS A 94 13.53 -12.35 -6.41
N ASN A 95 13.51 -11.08 -6.03
CA ASN A 95 12.92 -10.67 -4.78
C ASN A 95 11.39 -10.74 -4.87
N TYR A 96 10.76 -11.19 -3.82
CA TYR A 96 9.31 -11.32 -3.70
C TYR A 96 8.81 -10.45 -2.56
N GLN A 97 7.60 -9.98 -2.73
CA GLN A 97 6.82 -9.27 -1.71
C GLN A 97 5.46 -9.96 -1.53
N ILE A 98 4.77 -9.64 -0.45
CA ILE A 98 3.41 -10.12 -0.24
C ILE A 98 2.49 -9.45 -1.26
N ASN A 99 1.61 -10.24 -1.89
CA ASN A 99 0.58 -9.70 -2.76
C ASN A 99 -0.49 -9.01 -1.92
N ARG A 100 -0.47 -7.68 -1.95
CA ARG A 100 -1.30 -6.86 -1.08
C ARG A 100 -2.80 -6.98 -1.37
N THR A 101 -3.18 -7.14 -2.63
CA THR A 101 -4.58 -7.37 -3.01
C THR A 101 -5.14 -8.65 -2.42
N LEU A 102 -4.38 -9.76 -2.54
CA LEU A 102 -4.80 -11.05 -1.99
C LEU A 102 -4.76 -11.07 -0.46
N SER A 103 -3.78 -10.41 0.17
CA SER A 103 -3.72 -10.34 1.63
C SER A 103 -4.91 -9.60 2.21
N ILE A 104 -5.27 -8.43 1.66
CA ILE A 104 -6.43 -7.66 2.07
C ILE A 104 -7.73 -8.43 1.81
N GLY A 105 -7.85 -9.07 0.63
CA GLY A 105 -9.01 -9.90 0.30
C GLY A 105 -9.21 -11.04 1.30
N SER A 106 -8.12 -11.68 1.74
CA SER A 106 -8.19 -12.75 2.74
C SER A 106 -8.60 -12.26 4.13
N MET A 107 -8.33 -10.99 4.45
CA MET A 107 -8.71 -10.41 5.74
C MET A 107 -10.20 -10.10 5.84
N LYS A 108 -10.85 -9.71 4.74
CA LYS A 108 -12.26 -9.29 4.72
C LYS A 108 -13.18 -10.22 5.51
N ASN A 109 -13.07 -11.52 5.27
CA ASN A 109 -13.96 -12.52 5.85
C ASN A 109 -13.55 -12.98 7.24
N ARG A 110 -12.35 -12.63 7.70
CA ARG A 110 -11.76 -13.15 8.94
C ARG A 110 -11.44 -12.09 9.98
N ILE A 111 -11.53 -10.81 9.60
CA ILE A 111 -11.23 -9.70 10.52
C ILE A 111 -12.24 -9.67 11.68
N VAL A 112 -13.49 -10.00 11.43
CA VAL A 112 -14.53 -10.10 12.47
C VAL A 112 -14.17 -11.23 13.45
N LEU A 113 -13.70 -12.36 12.94
CA LEU A 113 -13.24 -13.46 13.77
C LEU A 113 -12.05 -13.04 14.65
N LEU A 114 -11.10 -12.30 14.09
CA LEU A 114 -9.97 -11.76 14.86
C LEU A 114 -10.42 -10.88 16.04
N MET A 115 -11.49 -10.08 15.84
CA MET A 115 -12.01 -9.19 16.87
C MET A 115 -12.85 -9.89 17.94
N LEU A 116 -13.50 -10.99 17.58
CA LEU A 116 -14.43 -11.69 18.48
C LEU A 116 -13.82 -12.92 19.18
N THR A 117 -12.68 -13.41 18.70
CA THR A 117 -12.05 -14.60 19.25
C THR A 117 -11.38 -14.32 20.61
N LYS A 118 -11.38 -15.34 21.48
CA LYS A 118 -10.58 -15.33 22.71
C LYS A 118 -9.10 -15.62 22.45
N GLU A 119 -8.78 -16.18 21.26
CA GLU A 119 -7.43 -16.60 20.86
C GLU A 119 -6.95 -15.84 19.59
N PRO A 120 -6.75 -14.52 19.65
CA PRO A 120 -6.39 -13.71 18.48
C PRO A 120 -5.05 -14.13 17.85
N LYS A 121 -4.15 -14.71 18.62
CA LYS A 121 -2.86 -15.21 18.14
C LYS A 121 -3.01 -16.28 17.05
N ILE A 122 -3.99 -17.17 17.17
CA ILE A 122 -4.24 -18.23 16.19
C ILE A 122 -4.65 -17.60 14.86
N VAL A 123 -5.59 -16.66 14.88
CA VAL A 123 -6.07 -15.98 13.67
C VAL A 123 -4.96 -15.14 13.01
N LEU A 124 -4.11 -14.49 13.83
CA LEU A 124 -2.96 -13.75 13.31
C LEU A 124 -1.94 -14.69 12.61
N LEU A 125 -1.67 -15.85 13.18
CA LEU A 125 -0.81 -16.85 12.55
C LEU A 125 -1.42 -17.39 11.24
N GLU A 126 -2.73 -17.56 11.17
CA GLU A 126 -3.42 -17.92 9.93
C GLU A 126 -3.24 -16.84 8.86
N PHE A 127 -3.38 -15.56 9.21
CA PHE A 127 -3.11 -14.46 8.29
C PHE A 127 -1.67 -14.47 7.80
N GLN A 128 -0.69 -14.62 8.68
CA GLN A 128 0.72 -14.71 8.30
C GLN A 128 0.96 -15.85 7.32
N ASN A 129 0.40 -17.04 7.58
CA ASN A 129 0.52 -18.19 6.69
C ASN A 129 -0.12 -17.92 5.32
N LEU A 130 -1.28 -17.29 5.28
CA LEU A 130 -1.94 -16.88 4.03
C LEU A 130 -1.10 -15.89 3.25
N PHE A 131 -0.57 -14.86 3.91
CA PHE A 131 0.27 -13.84 3.27
C PHE A 131 1.53 -14.45 2.69
N GLN A 132 2.17 -15.38 3.41
CA GLN A 132 3.38 -16.07 2.96
C GLN A 132 3.15 -17.03 1.78
N ARG A 133 1.93 -17.49 1.57
CA ARG A 133 1.55 -18.31 0.40
C ARG A 133 1.36 -17.47 -0.86
N HIS A 134 0.92 -16.22 -0.72
CA HIS A 134 0.58 -15.35 -1.83
C HIS A 134 1.65 -14.27 -2.02
N LEU A 135 2.77 -14.66 -2.63
CA LEU A 135 3.88 -13.78 -2.95
C LEU A 135 3.85 -13.39 -4.42
N GLU A 136 4.26 -12.16 -4.70
CA GLU A 136 4.47 -11.67 -6.06
C GLU A 136 5.91 -11.21 -6.27
N PRO A 137 6.50 -11.39 -7.47
CA PRO A 137 7.85 -10.98 -7.74
C PRO A 137 7.94 -9.45 -7.87
N ILE A 138 8.94 -8.86 -7.22
CA ILE A 138 9.30 -7.46 -7.42
C ILE A 138 10.00 -7.36 -8.78
N ARG A 139 9.37 -6.66 -9.71
CA ARG A 139 9.93 -6.42 -11.05
C ARG A 139 10.47 -5.00 -11.11
N ASN A 140 11.77 -4.86 -10.93
CA ASN A 140 12.46 -3.59 -11.07
C ASN A 140 12.40 -3.14 -12.55
N ASN A 141 12.37 -1.84 -12.77
CA ASN A 141 12.42 -1.21 -14.10
C ASN A 141 11.24 -1.52 -15.03
N ARG A 142 10.07 -1.90 -14.48
CA ARG A 142 8.86 -2.07 -15.28
C ARG A 142 8.21 -0.71 -15.52
N ASN A 143 8.79 0.06 -16.42
CA ASN A 143 8.22 1.33 -16.89
C ASN A 143 7.34 1.06 -18.10
N TYR A 144 6.05 1.37 -18.00
CA TYR A 144 5.16 1.42 -19.14
C TYR A 144 4.91 2.88 -19.51
N GLU A 145 5.17 3.26 -20.76
CA GLU A 145 4.68 4.53 -21.27
C GLU A 145 3.17 4.64 -21.00
N ARG A 146 2.79 5.67 -20.25
CA ARG A 146 1.38 5.98 -20.09
C ARG A 146 0.85 6.33 -21.46
N ARG A 147 0.04 5.47 -22.05
CA ARG A 147 -0.74 5.84 -23.25
C ARG A 147 -1.52 7.10 -22.87
N LYS A 148 -1.11 8.25 -23.41
CA LYS A 148 -1.89 9.48 -23.33
C LYS A 148 -3.24 9.13 -23.95
N SER A 149 -4.26 8.97 -23.14
CA SER A 149 -5.62 8.75 -23.60
C SER A 149 -5.92 9.89 -24.57
N LYS A 150 -6.08 9.56 -25.84
CA LYS A 150 -6.55 10.51 -26.85
C LYS A 150 -7.85 11.07 -26.26
N THR A 151 -7.82 12.37 -26.00
CA THR A 151 -8.89 13.27 -25.60
C THR A 151 -10.15 12.56 -25.12
N LYS A 152 -10.41 12.61 -23.81
CA LYS A 152 -11.76 12.34 -23.32
C LYS A 152 -12.69 13.22 -24.11
N GLN A 153 -13.48 12.65 -25.02
CA GLN A 153 -14.59 13.38 -25.60
C GLN A 153 -15.42 13.93 -24.42
N SER A 154 -15.26 15.23 -24.20
CA SER A 154 -16.07 15.99 -23.27
C SER A 154 -17.50 15.90 -23.82
N GLY A 155 -18.37 15.33 -23.10
CA GLY A 155 -19.72 15.42 -23.54
C GLY A 155 -20.70 14.36 -23.11
N LYS A 156 -20.53 13.82 -21.94
CA LYS A 156 -21.67 13.34 -21.14
C LYS A 156 -21.14 13.20 -19.73
N TYR A 157 -21.73 13.90 -18.79
CA TYR A 157 -21.51 13.70 -17.38
C TYR A 157 -21.74 12.21 -17.09
N LYS A 158 -20.68 11.42 -17.05
CA LYS A 158 -20.78 10.11 -16.41
C LYS A 158 -21.10 10.44 -14.96
N ALA A 159 -22.30 10.09 -14.55
CA ALA A 159 -22.61 10.06 -13.14
C ALA A 159 -21.51 9.22 -12.49
N ILE A 160 -20.66 9.86 -11.71
CA ILE A 160 -19.61 9.17 -10.94
C ILE A 160 -20.38 8.50 -9.81
N THR A 161 -20.73 7.25 -10.02
CA THR A 161 -21.25 6.41 -8.95
C THR A 161 -20.05 6.01 -8.12
N ASN A 162 -19.85 6.68 -7.00
CA ASN A 162 -18.81 6.36 -6.02
C ASN A 162 -19.22 5.15 -5.15
N TYR A 163 -19.85 4.15 -5.76
CA TYR A 163 -20.21 2.94 -5.05
C TYR A 163 -19.06 1.94 -5.04
N LYS A 164 -18.77 1.43 -3.85
CA LYS A 164 -17.82 0.34 -3.66
C LYS A 164 -18.29 -0.90 -4.44
N ARG A 165 -17.47 -1.40 -5.33
CA ARG A 165 -17.75 -2.65 -6.02
C ARG A 165 -17.72 -3.79 -5.01
N VAL A 166 -18.71 -4.67 -5.11
CA VAL A 166 -18.66 -5.96 -4.40
C VAL A 166 -17.55 -6.77 -5.05
N ILE A 167 -16.48 -7.01 -4.32
CA ILE A 167 -15.35 -7.85 -4.75
C ILE A 167 -15.59 -9.26 -4.22
#